data_5b01a29e83c4ea14f900da745cd3310c
#
_entry.id   5b01a29e83c4ea14f900da745cd3310c
#
_cell.length_a   1.000
_cell.length_b   1.000
_cell.length_c   1.000
_cell.angle_alpha   90.00
_cell.angle_beta   90.00
_cell.angle_gamma   90.00
#
_symmetry.space_group_name_H-M   'P 1'
#
loop_
_entity.id
_entity.type
_entity.pdbx_description
1 polymer ?
#
loop_
_entity_poly.entity_id
_entity_poly.type
_entity_poly.pdbx_seq_one_letter_code
_entity_poly.pdbx_strand_id
1 'polypeptide(L)'
;MNRSLGVCYYPEHWPEDWWAEDAARMAGIGLTWGRIGEFAWGRMEPEPGRLEFGWLDRAIATLGGAGLKVVLGTPTATPPRWMLDRHPDMLPVDREGRVRGFGSRRHYDFSHRGYLRDCERIVTLLAERYGSNPHVAAWQTDNEYACHDTVLSHSPAALAAFRDWLARHYQSPDALNRAWGNVFWSMEYRSFDEVGLPNLTVTEANPAHWMDFRRFSSDQVVAFNAAQTAIIRRHSAAPIAHNYMGRITDFDHFATGADLDIAAWDSYPLGFLSDRLEVTPEHRLAFARQGDPDFQAFHHDLYRAVGRGRWWVMEQQPGPVNWAPFNPDPLPGMARLWAWEAFAHGAEAVLYFRWRQAPFAQEQQHAGMLRPDSAPAPACHEAEQVARELAAASQATARPAPVGLVFDYASAWAWATQPQGADFDYFRLVFAFYRGLRRLGLDIDILPPDTADLSGRALVLAPGVATLSEPLAAALAAFGGIAILGPRTNAKTANLGIPVPLPPAIPGLAATVARVESLPPDLPVPLAQGGAFRHWREKVEGGPVIEATADGWPALVGDRMRYLCGWPDETAMVRILRVACADAGLAAKDLPPGLRTRTDGQQRFWFNYGAEPVAHDGRSLPAAGVLREPL
;
A
#
# COMPACT_ATOMS: atom_id res chain seq x y z
N MET A 1 21.88 -6.59 -4.33
CA MET A 1 21.37 -5.20 -4.36
C MET A 1 22.12 -4.41 -3.29
N ASN A 2 22.61 -3.22 -3.61
CA ASN A 2 23.26 -2.36 -2.62
C ASN A 2 22.18 -1.67 -1.78
N ARG A 3 22.15 -1.96 -0.48
CA ARG A 3 21.27 -1.31 0.49
C ARG A 3 21.83 0.08 0.82
N SER A 4 20.98 1.08 0.96
CA SER A 4 21.41 2.46 1.21
C SER A 4 20.39 3.23 2.05
N LEU A 5 20.86 4.32 2.67
CA LEU A 5 20.02 5.22 3.46
C LEU A 5 19.91 6.59 2.78
N GLY A 6 18.85 7.31 3.12
CA GLY A 6 18.63 8.67 2.66
C GLY A 6 17.71 9.47 3.57
N VAL A 7 17.33 10.64 3.10
CA VAL A 7 16.45 11.54 3.85
C VAL A 7 15.65 12.43 2.92
N CYS A 8 14.44 12.79 3.34
CA CYS A 8 13.66 13.85 2.71
C CYS A 8 14.21 15.19 3.18
N TYR A 9 14.61 16.03 2.24
CA TYR A 9 15.18 17.33 2.50
C TYR A 9 14.41 18.41 1.73
N TYR A 10 14.10 19.49 2.38
CA TYR A 10 13.35 20.60 1.80
C TYR A 10 14.22 21.86 1.87
N PRO A 11 15.15 22.07 0.91
CA PRO A 11 16.06 23.22 0.93
C PRO A 11 15.31 24.53 0.97
N GLU A 12 14.15 24.62 0.32
CA GLU A 12 13.29 25.81 0.31
C GLU A 12 12.73 26.22 1.69
N HIS A 13 12.81 25.34 2.70
CA HIS A 13 12.40 25.62 4.08
C HIS A 13 13.48 26.28 4.92
N TRP A 14 14.72 26.27 4.48
CA TRP A 14 15.89 26.66 5.26
C TRP A 14 16.71 27.76 4.57
N PRO A 15 17.44 28.58 5.35
CA PRO A 15 18.42 29.52 4.78
C PRO A 15 19.43 28.80 3.89
N GLU A 16 19.79 29.42 2.77
CA GLU A 16 20.68 28.79 1.78
C GLU A 16 22.10 28.54 2.32
N ASP A 17 22.56 29.36 3.23
CA ASP A 17 23.86 29.21 3.92
C ASP A 17 23.95 27.96 4.82
N TRP A 18 22.82 27.34 5.17
CA TRP A 18 22.79 26.10 5.93
C TRP A 18 22.96 24.85 5.05
N TRP A 19 22.67 24.93 3.76
CA TRP A 19 22.60 23.76 2.88
C TRP A 19 23.91 22.99 2.78
N ALA A 20 25.06 23.69 2.73
CA ALA A 20 26.36 23.05 2.63
C ALA A 20 26.70 22.24 3.91
N GLU A 21 26.40 22.80 5.09
CA GLU A 21 26.57 22.09 6.36
C GLU A 21 25.61 20.90 6.47
N ASP A 22 24.34 21.09 6.10
CA ASP A 22 23.35 20.00 6.11
C ASP A 22 23.80 18.85 5.19
N ALA A 23 24.21 19.14 3.97
CA ALA A 23 24.69 18.13 3.02
C ALA A 23 25.94 17.38 3.53
N ALA A 24 26.89 18.11 4.11
CA ALA A 24 28.08 17.50 4.69
C ALA A 24 27.75 16.61 5.90
N ARG A 25 26.79 17.01 6.75
CA ARG A 25 26.33 16.20 7.90
C ARG A 25 25.58 14.95 7.43
N MET A 26 24.71 15.05 6.42
CA MET A 26 24.02 13.91 5.82
C MET A 26 25.00 12.86 5.31
N ALA A 27 25.99 13.29 4.50
CA ALA A 27 27.03 12.41 4.00
C ALA A 27 27.89 11.83 5.14
N GLY A 28 28.21 12.62 6.15
CA GLY A 28 29.03 12.25 7.31
C GLY A 28 28.45 11.12 8.15
N ILE A 29 27.11 11.03 8.27
CA ILE A 29 26.42 9.92 8.95
C ILE A 29 26.12 8.73 8.03
N GLY A 30 26.59 8.77 6.77
CA GLY A 30 26.47 7.67 5.80
C GLY A 30 25.17 7.66 4.99
N LEU A 31 24.42 8.76 4.91
CA LEU A 31 23.32 8.88 3.98
C LEU A 31 23.83 9.01 2.54
N THR A 32 23.07 8.43 1.62
CA THR A 32 23.42 8.40 0.18
C THR A 32 22.43 9.22 -0.65
N TRP A 33 21.15 9.32 -0.21
CA TRP A 33 20.07 9.94 -0.96
C TRP A 33 19.50 11.16 -0.26
N GLY A 34 19.21 12.19 -1.06
CA GLY A 34 18.41 13.34 -0.67
C GLY A 34 17.20 13.48 -1.61
N ARG A 35 15.98 13.38 -1.08
CA ARG A 35 14.75 13.62 -1.83
C ARG A 35 14.36 15.08 -1.68
N ILE A 36 14.10 15.79 -2.80
CA ILE A 36 13.79 17.22 -2.84
C ILE A 36 12.75 17.54 -3.91
N GLY A 37 12.04 18.67 -3.76
CA GLY A 37 11.32 19.37 -4.85
C GLY A 37 9.84 19.03 -5.02
N GLU A 38 9.31 17.95 -4.45
CA GLU A 38 7.95 17.46 -4.67
C GLU A 38 6.84 18.40 -4.20
N PHE A 39 7.16 19.38 -3.34
CA PHE A 39 6.18 20.36 -2.85
C PHE A 39 6.49 21.80 -3.26
N ALA A 40 7.46 22.00 -4.15
CA ALA A 40 8.06 23.32 -4.37
C ALA A 40 7.54 24.07 -5.62
N TRP A 41 6.37 23.71 -6.19
CA TRP A 41 5.89 24.36 -7.43
C TRP A 41 5.80 25.88 -7.31
N GLY A 42 5.21 26.40 -6.20
CA GLY A 42 5.11 27.84 -5.99
C GLY A 42 6.46 28.58 -5.86
N ARG A 43 7.56 27.85 -5.52
CA ARG A 43 8.93 28.39 -5.55
C ARG A 43 9.57 28.27 -6.93
N MET A 44 9.22 27.25 -7.69
CA MET A 44 9.69 27.04 -9.05
C MET A 44 9.01 27.99 -10.04
N GLU A 45 7.73 28.30 -9.80
CA GLU A 45 6.90 29.18 -10.63
C GLU A 45 5.98 30.03 -9.73
N PRO A 46 6.49 31.11 -9.11
CA PRO A 46 5.72 31.97 -8.20
C PRO A 46 4.56 32.70 -8.87
N GLU A 47 4.68 32.99 -10.17
CA GLU A 47 3.64 33.60 -11.02
C GLU A 47 3.56 32.81 -12.34
N PRO A 48 2.42 32.78 -13.02
CA PRO A 48 2.27 32.05 -14.28
C PRO A 48 3.34 32.41 -15.30
N GLY A 49 4.19 31.46 -15.68
CA GLY A 49 5.26 31.63 -16.66
C GLY A 49 6.56 32.24 -16.10
N ARG A 50 6.60 32.73 -14.87
CA ARG A 50 7.82 33.21 -14.22
C ARG A 50 8.54 32.06 -13.54
N LEU A 51 9.57 31.52 -14.21
CA LEU A 51 10.31 30.34 -13.75
C LEU A 51 11.52 30.77 -12.92
N GLU A 52 11.66 30.21 -11.72
CA GLU A 52 12.75 30.46 -10.77
C GLU A 52 13.43 29.17 -10.34
N PHE A 53 14.19 28.52 -11.22
CA PHE A 53 14.91 27.28 -10.95
C PHE A 53 16.29 27.49 -10.31
N GLY A 54 16.82 28.70 -10.24
CA GLY A 54 18.19 28.98 -9.79
C GLY A 54 18.50 28.46 -8.37
N TRP A 55 17.53 28.51 -7.45
CA TRP A 55 17.69 27.94 -6.11
C TRP A 55 17.76 26.41 -6.15
N LEU A 56 16.98 25.76 -7.03
CA LEU A 56 16.96 24.30 -7.17
C LEU A 56 18.27 23.80 -7.82
N ASP A 57 18.81 24.56 -8.80
CA ASP A 57 20.13 24.31 -9.38
C ASP A 57 21.21 24.25 -8.29
N ARG A 58 21.24 25.25 -7.41
CA ARG A 58 22.21 25.34 -6.32
C ARG A 58 22.00 24.25 -5.28
N ALA A 59 20.75 23.94 -4.92
CA ALA A 59 20.44 22.84 -3.99
C ALA A 59 20.93 21.48 -4.51
N ILE A 60 20.65 21.16 -5.78
CA ILE A 60 21.12 19.93 -6.43
C ILE A 60 22.65 19.89 -6.46
N ALA A 61 23.30 21.01 -6.84
CA ALA A 61 24.77 21.08 -6.87
C ALA A 61 25.40 20.93 -5.47
N THR A 62 24.79 21.50 -4.44
CA THR A 62 25.26 21.40 -3.05
C THR A 62 25.18 19.96 -2.53
N LEU A 63 24.04 19.31 -2.72
CA LEU A 63 23.86 17.90 -2.33
C LEU A 63 24.81 16.99 -3.10
N GLY A 64 24.88 17.15 -4.43
CA GLY A 64 25.77 16.37 -5.28
C GLY A 64 27.24 16.60 -4.99
N GLY A 65 27.64 17.85 -4.69
CA GLY A 65 29.01 18.21 -4.28
C GLY A 65 29.44 17.56 -2.97
N ALA A 66 28.51 17.26 -2.08
CA ALA A 66 28.75 16.48 -0.86
C ALA A 66 28.72 14.95 -1.09
N GLY A 67 28.51 14.47 -2.33
CA GLY A 67 28.46 13.04 -2.67
C GLY A 67 27.09 12.40 -2.54
N LEU A 68 26.03 13.17 -2.27
CA LEU A 68 24.67 12.66 -2.21
C LEU A 68 24.06 12.54 -3.62
N LYS A 69 23.20 11.54 -3.78
CA LYS A 69 22.35 11.33 -4.95
C LYS A 69 21.00 12.00 -4.71
N VAL A 70 20.49 12.72 -5.70
CA VAL A 70 19.20 13.41 -5.59
C VAL A 70 18.09 12.55 -6.16
N VAL A 71 17.00 12.40 -5.40
CA VAL A 71 15.68 12.02 -5.90
C VAL A 71 14.93 13.32 -6.14
N LEU A 72 14.65 13.66 -7.40
CA LEU A 72 13.93 14.87 -7.76
C LEU A 72 12.43 14.59 -7.91
N GLY A 73 11.61 15.20 -7.05
CA GLY A 73 10.16 15.10 -7.12
C GLY A 73 9.54 16.03 -8.15
N THR A 74 8.50 15.56 -8.88
CA THR A 74 7.64 16.46 -9.64
C THR A 74 6.69 17.17 -8.68
N PRO A 75 6.50 18.50 -8.78
CA PRO A 75 5.81 19.29 -7.75
C PRO A 75 4.28 19.27 -7.88
N THR A 76 3.74 18.29 -8.59
CA THR A 76 2.32 18.25 -8.97
C THR A 76 1.37 18.00 -7.79
N ALA A 77 1.86 17.55 -6.63
CA ALA A 77 1.05 17.41 -5.42
C ALA A 77 0.61 18.77 -4.83
N THR A 78 1.30 19.86 -5.16
CA THR A 78 1.08 21.19 -4.57
C THR A 78 0.94 22.28 -5.62
N PRO A 79 -0.16 22.30 -6.40
CA PRO A 79 -0.41 23.38 -7.35
C PRO A 79 -0.43 24.73 -6.63
N PRO A 80 0.27 25.77 -7.17
CA PRO A 80 0.34 27.08 -6.54
C PRO A 80 -1.01 27.80 -6.57
N ARG A 81 -1.19 28.80 -5.69
CA ARG A 81 -2.48 29.50 -5.52
C ARG A 81 -3.01 30.11 -6.84
N TRP A 82 -2.12 30.64 -7.69
CA TRP A 82 -2.50 31.22 -8.98
C TRP A 82 -3.14 30.20 -9.96
N MET A 83 -2.91 28.89 -9.75
CA MET A 83 -3.52 27.83 -10.56
C MET A 83 -5.04 27.82 -10.43
N LEU A 84 -5.59 28.18 -9.27
CA LEU A 84 -7.02 28.30 -9.05
C LEU A 84 -7.65 29.50 -9.79
N ASP A 85 -6.87 30.55 -10.03
CA ASP A 85 -7.36 31.68 -10.85
C ASP A 85 -7.41 31.28 -12.33
N ARG A 86 -6.49 30.40 -12.75
CA ARG A 86 -6.45 29.84 -14.11
C ARG A 86 -7.50 28.75 -14.34
N HIS A 87 -7.74 27.91 -13.34
CA HIS A 87 -8.64 26.76 -13.36
C HIS A 87 -9.54 26.75 -12.11
N PRO A 88 -10.60 27.60 -12.08
CA PRO A 88 -11.46 27.70 -10.90
C PRO A 88 -12.22 26.41 -10.55
N ASP A 89 -12.37 25.52 -11.53
CA ASP A 89 -13.09 24.25 -11.47
C ASP A 89 -12.19 23.01 -11.26
N MET A 90 -10.90 23.21 -10.98
CA MET A 90 -9.96 22.09 -10.79
C MET A 90 -10.04 21.41 -9.43
N LEU A 91 -10.73 22.01 -8.46
CA LEU A 91 -10.80 21.48 -7.10
C LEU A 91 -11.64 20.20 -7.03
N PRO A 92 -11.22 19.19 -6.26
CA PRO A 92 -11.99 17.98 -6.09
C PRO A 92 -13.28 18.24 -5.32
N VAL A 93 -14.31 17.45 -5.61
CA VAL A 93 -15.60 17.48 -4.94
C VAL A 93 -15.77 16.17 -4.17
N ASP A 94 -16.09 16.27 -2.88
CA ASP A 94 -16.27 15.10 -2.03
C ASP A 94 -17.59 14.35 -2.32
N ARG A 95 -17.79 13.22 -1.63
CA ARG A 95 -18.98 12.39 -1.81
C ARG A 95 -20.28 13.11 -1.45
N GLU A 96 -20.24 14.09 -0.55
CA GLU A 96 -21.37 14.93 -0.14
C GLU A 96 -21.61 16.11 -1.08
N GLY A 97 -20.84 16.25 -2.16
CA GLY A 97 -20.98 17.32 -3.15
C GLY A 97 -20.31 18.64 -2.74
N ARG A 98 -19.44 18.64 -1.72
CA ARG A 98 -18.74 19.85 -1.27
C ARG A 98 -17.42 20.01 -2.01
N VAL A 99 -17.17 21.23 -2.52
CA VAL A 99 -15.89 21.56 -3.14
C VAL A 99 -14.80 21.67 -2.07
N ARG A 100 -13.68 20.94 -2.27
CA ARG A 100 -12.52 20.97 -1.38
C ARG A 100 -11.70 22.24 -1.64
N GLY A 101 -11.16 22.86 -0.58
CA GLY A 101 -10.51 24.16 -0.67
C GLY A 101 -9.00 24.11 -0.85
N PHE A 102 -8.42 25.26 -1.22
CA PHE A 102 -6.98 25.54 -1.17
C PHE A 102 -6.50 25.70 0.28
N GLY A 103 -5.21 25.50 0.51
CA GLY A 103 -4.53 25.71 1.82
C GLY A 103 -3.80 24.49 2.32
N SER A 104 -3.69 23.47 1.47
CA SER A 104 -3.05 22.19 1.74
C SER A 104 -2.36 21.70 0.46
N ARG A 105 -2.30 20.42 0.27
CA ARG A 105 -1.79 19.71 -0.92
C ARG A 105 -2.89 18.86 -1.53
N ARG A 106 -2.71 18.36 -2.79
CA ARG A 106 -3.67 17.51 -3.53
C ARG A 106 -5.05 18.15 -3.74
N HIS A 107 -5.12 19.46 -3.81
CA HIS A 107 -6.36 20.20 -4.10
C HIS A 107 -6.61 20.28 -5.61
N TYR A 108 -6.58 19.13 -6.28
CA TYR A 108 -6.83 18.97 -7.72
C TYR A 108 -7.62 17.69 -7.99
N ASP A 109 -8.38 17.74 -9.08
CA ASP A 109 -9.11 16.60 -9.61
C ASP A 109 -8.27 15.92 -10.70
N PHE A 110 -8.04 14.62 -10.58
CA PHE A 110 -7.29 13.84 -11.58
C PHE A 110 -7.94 13.85 -12.97
N SER A 111 -9.25 14.10 -13.05
CA SER A 111 -9.98 14.20 -14.30
C SER A 111 -9.92 15.59 -14.94
N HIS A 112 -9.33 16.58 -14.27
CA HIS A 112 -9.31 17.97 -14.78
C HIS A 112 -8.23 18.18 -15.84
N ARG A 113 -8.62 18.17 -17.11
CA ARG A 113 -7.70 18.24 -18.27
C ARG A 113 -6.84 19.51 -18.33
N GLY A 114 -7.35 20.65 -17.82
CA GLY A 114 -6.59 21.90 -17.75
C GLY A 114 -5.40 21.79 -16.81
N TYR A 115 -5.65 21.26 -15.63
CA TYR A 115 -4.60 21.02 -14.65
C TYR A 115 -3.57 19.99 -15.13
N LEU A 116 -4.02 18.88 -15.74
CA LEU A 116 -3.10 17.89 -16.34
C LEU A 116 -2.13 18.54 -17.33
N ARG A 117 -2.61 19.43 -18.23
CA ARG A 117 -1.73 20.13 -19.17
C ARG A 117 -0.69 21.02 -18.48
N ASP A 118 -1.05 21.68 -17.36
CA ASP A 118 -0.07 22.45 -16.58
C ASP A 118 0.94 21.53 -15.86
N CYS A 119 0.51 20.35 -15.39
CA CYS A 119 1.42 19.31 -14.87
C CYS A 119 2.39 18.83 -15.96
N GLU A 120 1.89 18.49 -17.14
CA GLU A 120 2.73 18.09 -18.28
C GLU A 120 3.76 19.15 -18.62
N ARG A 121 3.36 20.43 -18.60
CA ARG A 121 4.25 21.58 -18.87
C ARG A 121 5.36 21.69 -17.82
N ILE A 122 5.04 21.72 -16.53
CA ILE A 122 6.07 21.86 -15.48
C ILE A 122 7.00 20.65 -15.42
N VAL A 123 6.46 19.43 -15.59
CA VAL A 123 7.26 18.20 -15.63
C VAL A 123 8.20 18.21 -16.84
N THR A 124 7.75 18.70 -18.00
CA THR A 124 8.60 18.85 -19.19
C THR A 124 9.77 19.80 -18.90
N LEU A 125 9.50 21.00 -18.34
CA LEU A 125 10.53 21.96 -18.00
C LEU A 125 11.57 21.41 -17.02
N LEU A 126 11.13 20.65 -16.00
CA LEU A 126 12.03 19.98 -15.06
C LEU A 126 12.84 18.88 -15.73
N ALA A 127 12.21 18.03 -16.54
CA ALA A 127 12.87 16.92 -17.21
C ALA A 127 13.89 17.40 -18.25
N GLU A 128 13.59 18.44 -19.03
CA GLU A 128 14.53 19.08 -19.94
C GLU A 128 15.73 19.68 -19.21
N ARG A 129 15.50 20.32 -18.05
CA ARG A 129 16.58 20.98 -17.30
C ARG A 129 17.46 20.00 -16.54
N TYR A 130 16.88 18.98 -15.91
CA TYR A 130 17.56 18.13 -14.95
C TYR A 130 17.71 16.66 -15.42
N GLY A 131 17.14 16.28 -16.53
CA GLY A 131 17.14 14.90 -17.01
C GLY A 131 18.52 14.31 -17.27
N SER A 132 19.50 15.15 -17.63
CA SER A 132 20.90 14.78 -17.83
C SER A 132 21.83 15.23 -16.67
N ASN A 133 21.28 15.78 -15.58
CA ASN A 133 22.08 16.24 -14.45
C ASN A 133 22.68 15.02 -13.71
N PRO A 134 24.02 14.90 -13.55
CA PRO A 134 24.67 13.72 -12.97
C PRO A 134 24.31 13.48 -11.50
N HIS A 135 23.79 14.49 -10.80
CA HIS A 135 23.40 14.36 -9.39
C HIS A 135 21.95 13.91 -9.22
N VAL A 136 21.10 14.09 -10.26
CA VAL A 136 19.71 13.58 -10.25
C VAL A 136 19.74 12.11 -10.64
N ALA A 137 19.74 11.23 -9.64
CA ALA A 137 19.93 9.81 -9.80
C ALA A 137 18.62 9.00 -9.74
N ALA A 138 17.52 9.63 -9.37
CA ALA A 138 16.15 9.09 -9.44
C ALA A 138 15.13 10.23 -9.55
N TRP A 139 13.95 9.90 -10.05
CA TRP A 139 12.78 10.79 -10.08
C TRP A 139 11.66 10.22 -9.19
N GLN A 140 10.85 11.12 -8.64
CA GLN A 140 9.58 10.75 -8.04
C GLN A 140 8.45 11.51 -8.73
N THR A 141 7.40 10.80 -9.14
CA THR A 141 6.17 11.44 -9.62
C THR A 141 5.30 11.84 -8.44
N ASP A 142 4.81 13.10 -8.41
CA ASP A 142 3.84 13.60 -7.42
C ASP A 142 4.22 13.23 -5.96
N ASN A 143 3.22 13.02 -5.10
CA ASN A 143 3.41 12.53 -3.73
C ASN A 143 2.16 11.84 -3.21
N GLU A 144 2.26 10.60 -2.74
CA GLU A 144 1.21 9.84 -2.04
C GLU A 144 -0.17 9.94 -2.72
N TYR A 145 -0.32 9.46 -3.95
CA TYR A 145 -1.63 9.42 -4.62
C TYR A 145 -2.72 8.85 -3.70
N ALA A 146 -3.94 9.37 -3.79
CA ALA A 146 -5.10 8.98 -3.02
C ALA A 146 -5.10 9.35 -1.52
N CYS A 147 -4.01 9.83 -0.96
CA CYS A 147 -4.04 10.31 0.40
C CYS A 147 -5.03 11.49 0.54
N HIS A 148 -5.87 11.49 1.57
CA HIS A 148 -6.92 12.50 1.87
C HIS A 148 -8.16 12.47 0.96
N ASP A 149 -8.58 11.30 0.48
CA ASP A 149 -9.87 11.05 -0.23
C ASP A 149 -10.06 11.94 -1.47
N THR A 150 -9.02 12.06 -2.31
CA THR A 150 -9.07 12.90 -3.51
C THR A 150 -9.20 12.14 -4.82
N VAL A 151 -9.17 10.80 -4.78
CA VAL A 151 -9.31 9.96 -5.99
C VAL A 151 -10.75 9.94 -6.49
N LEU A 152 -11.71 9.72 -5.57
CA LEU A 152 -13.13 9.71 -5.90
C LEU A 152 -13.68 11.14 -5.90
N SER A 153 -13.44 11.89 -6.97
CA SER A 153 -13.97 13.24 -7.12
C SER A 153 -15.33 13.22 -7.81
N HIS A 154 -16.29 13.92 -7.23
CA HIS A 154 -17.65 14.05 -7.75
C HIS A 154 -17.87 15.40 -8.47
N SER A 155 -16.83 15.89 -9.12
CA SER A 155 -16.82 17.14 -9.86
C SER A 155 -17.50 17.04 -11.24
N PRO A 156 -17.84 18.18 -11.86
CA PRO A 156 -18.28 18.20 -13.26
C PRO A 156 -17.23 17.62 -14.23
N ALA A 157 -15.93 17.82 -13.96
CA ALA A 157 -14.84 17.26 -14.77
C ALA A 157 -14.81 15.72 -14.67
N ALA A 158 -14.96 15.18 -13.45
CA ALA A 158 -15.07 13.74 -13.25
C ALA A 158 -16.31 13.14 -13.91
N LEU A 159 -17.48 13.80 -13.83
CA LEU A 159 -18.70 13.35 -14.51
C LEU A 159 -18.51 13.26 -16.03
N ALA A 160 -17.98 14.30 -16.63
CA ALA A 160 -17.73 14.31 -18.08
C ALA A 160 -16.75 13.20 -18.50
N ALA A 161 -15.63 13.06 -17.78
CA ALA A 161 -14.64 12.03 -18.05
C ALA A 161 -15.18 10.60 -17.80
N PHE A 162 -16.03 10.41 -16.79
CA PHE A 162 -16.68 9.13 -16.50
C PHE A 162 -17.63 8.69 -17.63
N ARG A 163 -18.44 9.61 -18.15
CA ARG A 163 -19.31 9.33 -19.31
C ARG A 163 -18.50 8.92 -20.54
N ASP A 164 -17.41 9.63 -20.82
CA ASP A 164 -16.48 9.27 -21.89
C ASP A 164 -15.87 7.86 -21.66
N TRP A 165 -15.51 7.54 -20.41
CA TRP A 165 -14.99 6.23 -20.02
C TRP A 165 -16.02 5.12 -20.22
N LEU A 166 -17.27 5.32 -19.78
CA LEU A 166 -18.38 4.38 -19.97
C LEU A 166 -18.66 4.13 -21.45
N ALA A 167 -18.68 5.21 -22.26
CA ALA A 167 -18.90 5.08 -23.70
C ALA A 167 -17.82 4.23 -24.39
N ARG A 168 -16.54 4.38 -23.99
CA ARG A 168 -15.45 3.52 -24.50
C ARG A 168 -15.55 2.08 -24.01
N HIS A 169 -15.98 1.88 -22.76
CA HIS A 169 -16.04 0.56 -22.13
C HIS A 169 -17.22 -0.29 -22.64
N TYR A 170 -18.41 0.31 -22.71
CA TYR A 170 -19.63 -0.41 -23.06
C TYR A 170 -20.07 -0.24 -24.52
N GLN A 171 -19.60 0.78 -25.21
CA GLN A 171 -19.91 1.12 -26.59
C GLN A 171 -21.41 1.45 -26.88
N SER A 172 -22.35 0.98 -26.06
CA SER A 172 -23.78 1.33 -26.15
C SER A 172 -24.45 1.38 -24.79
N PRO A 173 -25.50 2.24 -24.62
CA PRO A 173 -26.30 2.27 -23.39
C PRO A 173 -26.98 0.93 -23.09
N ASP A 174 -27.41 0.18 -24.10
CA ASP A 174 -28.01 -1.15 -23.93
C ASP A 174 -27.02 -2.16 -23.33
N ALA A 175 -25.74 -2.11 -23.74
CA ALA A 175 -24.71 -2.96 -23.15
C ALA A 175 -24.44 -2.60 -21.70
N LEU A 176 -24.37 -1.30 -21.39
CA LEU A 176 -24.25 -0.80 -20.01
C LEU A 176 -25.45 -1.24 -19.15
N ASN A 177 -26.69 -1.04 -19.63
CA ASN A 177 -27.90 -1.41 -18.90
C ASN A 177 -27.93 -2.90 -18.57
N ARG A 178 -27.56 -3.77 -19.52
CA ARG A 178 -27.45 -5.21 -19.27
C ARG A 178 -26.37 -5.54 -18.26
N ALA A 179 -25.19 -4.96 -18.40
CA ALA A 179 -24.04 -5.20 -17.52
C ALA A 179 -24.32 -4.75 -16.06
N TRP A 180 -25.01 -3.64 -15.88
CA TRP A 180 -25.38 -3.11 -14.57
C TRP A 180 -26.66 -3.71 -14.02
N GLY A 181 -27.43 -4.46 -14.83
CA GLY A 181 -28.74 -4.99 -14.42
C GLY A 181 -29.78 -3.91 -14.16
N ASN A 182 -29.76 -2.82 -14.94
CA ASN A 182 -30.57 -1.62 -14.73
C ASN A 182 -32.09 -1.83 -14.92
N VAL A 183 -32.51 -2.98 -15.45
CA VAL A 183 -33.92 -3.39 -15.43
C VAL A 183 -34.48 -3.44 -13.99
N PHE A 184 -33.60 -3.67 -12.99
CA PHE A 184 -33.99 -3.61 -11.58
C PHE A 184 -34.31 -2.15 -11.20
N TRP A 185 -35.49 -1.92 -10.64
CA TRP A 185 -36.03 -0.60 -10.26
C TRP A 185 -36.13 0.43 -11.41
N SER A 186 -36.16 -0.03 -12.68
CA SER A 186 -36.32 0.86 -13.85
C SER A 186 -35.23 1.91 -13.98
N MET A 187 -33.96 1.50 -13.75
CA MET A 187 -32.78 2.39 -13.78
C MET A 187 -32.11 2.48 -15.17
N GLU A 188 -32.80 2.07 -16.25
CA GLU A 188 -32.23 2.02 -17.59
C GLU A 188 -31.99 3.43 -18.17
N TYR A 189 -30.82 3.60 -18.79
CA TYR A 189 -30.39 4.81 -19.49
C TYR A 189 -30.56 4.65 -21.01
N ARG A 190 -30.92 5.73 -21.70
CA ARG A 190 -31.05 5.80 -23.17
C ARG A 190 -29.80 6.35 -23.84
N SER A 191 -28.99 7.09 -23.10
CA SER A 191 -27.71 7.64 -23.55
C SER A 191 -26.73 7.69 -22.38
N PHE A 192 -25.42 7.75 -22.69
CA PHE A 192 -24.39 7.96 -21.66
C PHE A 192 -24.51 9.34 -20.98
N ASP A 193 -25.10 10.33 -21.64
CA ASP A 193 -25.31 11.67 -21.07
C ASP A 193 -26.34 11.69 -19.94
N GLU A 194 -27.22 10.68 -19.85
CA GLU A 194 -28.17 10.52 -18.75
C GLU A 194 -27.52 9.96 -17.48
N VAL A 195 -26.32 9.35 -17.59
CA VAL A 195 -25.63 8.75 -16.45
C VAL A 195 -25.08 9.85 -15.54
N GLY A 196 -25.49 9.85 -14.28
CA GLY A 196 -24.93 10.71 -13.22
C GLY A 196 -23.74 10.06 -12.51
N LEU A 197 -23.30 10.67 -11.40
CA LEU A 197 -22.35 10.03 -10.47
C LEU A 197 -23.13 9.23 -9.41
N PRO A 198 -22.54 8.17 -8.83
CA PRO A 198 -23.28 7.26 -7.94
C PRO A 198 -23.50 7.80 -6.52
N ASN A 199 -23.05 9.01 -6.21
CA ASN A 199 -23.30 9.66 -4.92
C ASN A 199 -24.67 10.35 -4.87
N LEU A 200 -25.13 10.68 -3.68
CA LEU A 200 -26.37 11.46 -3.38
C LEU A 200 -27.67 10.84 -3.93
N THR A 201 -27.67 9.56 -4.23
CA THR A 201 -28.92 8.83 -4.52
C THR A 201 -29.78 8.72 -3.27
N VAL A 202 -31.12 8.62 -3.43
CA VAL A 202 -32.07 8.59 -2.29
C VAL A 202 -31.84 7.35 -1.41
N THR A 203 -31.57 6.21 -2.05
CA THR A 203 -31.14 4.97 -1.40
C THR A 203 -29.79 4.54 -1.97
N GLU A 204 -29.41 3.27 -1.81
CA GLU A 204 -28.18 2.73 -2.37
C GLU A 204 -28.19 2.85 -3.91
N ALA A 205 -27.14 3.43 -4.46
CA ALA A 205 -26.93 3.42 -5.90
C ALA A 205 -26.62 1.99 -6.38
N ASN A 206 -26.83 1.74 -7.68
CA ASN A 206 -26.49 0.47 -8.31
C ASN A 206 -25.02 0.10 -8.01
N PRO A 207 -24.73 -1.10 -7.46
CA PRO A 207 -23.38 -1.49 -7.08
C PRO A 207 -22.41 -1.57 -8.29
N ALA A 208 -22.89 -1.96 -9.47
CA ALA A 208 -22.06 -1.95 -10.68
C ALA A 208 -21.67 -0.53 -11.09
N HIS A 209 -22.57 0.45 -10.91
CA HIS A 209 -22.27 1.87 -11.13
C HIS A 209 -21.16 2.38 -10.20
N TRP A 210 -21.22 2.05 -8.89
CA TRP A 210 -20.14 2.36 -7.94
C TRP A 210 -18.84 1.69 -8.32
N MET A 211 -18.88 0.42 -8.72
CA MET A 211 -17.70 -0.34 -9.10
C MET A 211 -17.00 0.27 -10.32
N ASP A 212 -17.76 0.65 -11.33
CA ASP A 212 -17.23 1.30 -12.52
C ASP A 212 -16.71 2.73 -12.23
N PHE A 213 -17.36 3.46 -11.34
CA PHE A 213 -16.86 4.76 -10.91
C PHE A 213 -15.51 4.64 -10.16
N ARG A 214 -15.33 3.60 -9.35
CA ARG A 214 -14.03 3.32 -8.69
C ARG A 214 -12.95 2.91 -9.70
N ARG A 215 -13.28 2.04 -10.67
CA ARG A 215 -12.36 1.69 -11.77
C ARG A 215 -11.94 2.91 -12.56
N PHE A 216 -12.91 3.70 -12.99
CA PHE A 216 -12.67 4.97 -13.69
C PHE A 216 -11.75 5.88 -12.88
N SER A 217 -12.04 6.07 -11.60
CA SER A 217 -11.25 6.96 -10.74
C SER A 217 -9.80 6.45 -10.57
N SER A 218 -9.61 5.15 -10.43
CA SER A 218 -8.29 4.52 -10.44
C SER A 218 -7.57 4.74 -11.78
N ASP A 219 -8.25 4.55 -12.90
CA ASP A 219 -7.69 4.76 -14.24
C ASP A 219 -7.24 6.22 -14.46
N GLN A 220 -7.92 7.21 -13.82
CA GLN A 220 -7.49 8.60 -13.88
C GLN A 220 -6.14 8.81 -13.16
N VAL A 221 -5.92 8.16 -12.02
CA VAL A 221 -4.63 8.21 -11.30
C VAL A 221 -3.54 7.54 -12.13
N VAL A 222 -3.81 6.37 -12.68
CA VAL A 222 -2.86 5.64 -13.56
C VAL A 222 -2.48 6.50 -14.77
N ALA A 223 -3.46 7.10 -15.44
CA ALA A 223 -3.21 7.96 -16.60
C ALA A 223 -2.43 9.24 -16.22
N PHE A 224 -2.72 9.83 -15.06
CA PHE A 224 -2.00 10.99 -14.55
C PHE A 224 -0.53 10.67 -14.24
N ASN A 225 -0.26 9.50 -13.66
CA ASN A 225 1.11 9.02 -13.45
C ASN A 225 1.81 8.75 -14.79
N ALA A 226 1.15 8.03 -15.71
CA ALA A 226 1.69 7.68 -17.02
C ALA A 226 2.09 8.91 -17.85
N ALA A 227 1.31 10.00 -17.79
CA ALA A 227 1.64 11.25 -18.46
C ALA A 227 2.98 11.83 -17.96
N GLN A 228 3.22 11.81 -16.64
CA GLN A 228 4.47 12.29 -16.04
C GLN A 228 5.65 11.37 -16.36
N THR A 229 5.51 10.06 -16.19
CA THR A 229 6.58 9.10 -16.48
C THR A 229 7.00 9.14 -17.94
N ALA A 230 6.04 9.24 -18.88
CA ALA A 230 6.32 9.35 -20.31
C ALA A 230 7.13 10.60 -20.65
N ILE A 231 6.90 11.72 -19.97
CA ILE A 231 7.68 12.95 -20.14
C ILE A 231 9.11 12.74 -19.60
N ILE A 232 9.24 12.28 -18.36
CA ILE A 232 10.56 12.11 -17.72
C ILE A 232 11.43 11.16 -18.56
N ARG A 233 10.88 10.04 -19.04
CA ARG A 233 11.62 9.06 -19.84
C ARG A 233 12.17 9.59 -21.18
N ARG A 234 11.61 10.67 -21.74
CA ARG A 234 12.15 11.30 -22.94
C ARG A 234 13.46 12.06 -22.68
N HIS A 235 13.70 12.48 -21.42
CA HIS A 235 14.80 13.36 -21.08
C HIS A 235 15.78 12.75 -20.07
N SER A 236 15.41 11.64 -19.38
CA SER A 236 16.22 11.04 -18.33
C SER A 236 16.23 9.51 -18.42
N ALA A 237 17.40 8.92 -18.18
CA ALA A 237 17.57 7.49 -17.99
C ALA A 237 17.53 7.08 -16.50
N ALA A 238 17.42 8.02 -15.57
CA ALA A 238 17.32 7.74 -14.15
C ALA A 238 16.00 7.03 -13.82
N PRO A 239 15.98 6.08 -12.87
CA PRO A 239 14.77 5.36 -12.50
C PRO A 239 13.71 6.30 -11.91
N ILE A 240 12.44 5.95 -12.17
CA ILE A 240 11.27 6.70 -11.72
C ILE A 240 10.58 5.91 -10.62
N ALA A 241 10.26 6.58 -9.52
CA ALA A 241 9.53 6.06 -8.38
C ALA A 241 8.23 6.84 -8.14
N HIS A 242 7.32 6.25 -7.36
CA HIS A 242 6.24 6.93 -6.67
C HIS A 242 6.17 6.43 -5.23
N ASN A 243 5.88 7.32 -4.26
CA ASN A 243 5.72 6.97 -2.87
C ASN A 243 4.23 6.74 -2.53
N TYR A 244 3.87 5.49 -2.28
CA TYR A 244 2.53 5.09 -1.86
C TYR A 244 2.36 5.21 -0.35
N MET A 245 1.12 5.44 0.09
CA MET A 245 0.78 5.46 1.51
C MET A 245 0.19 4.12 1.95
N GLY A 246 0.56 3.64 3.13
CA GLY A 246 0.06 2.37 3.68
C GLY A 246 -1.46 2.35 3.88
N ARG A 247 -2.09 1.22 3.58
CA ARG A 247 -3.55 0.97 3.66
C ARG A 247 -4.39 1.94 2.81
N ILE A 248 -3.86 2.47 1.74
CA ILE A 248 -4.64 3.17 0.71
C ILE A 248 -5.03 2.15 -0.35
N THR A 249 -6.33 2.03 -0.61
CA THR A 249 -6.88 1.05 -1.57
C THR A 249 -7.76 1.71 -2.63
N ASP A 250 -7.75 3.04 -2.76
CA ASP A 250 -8.67 3.79 -3.62
C ASP A 250 -8.30 3.74 -5.10
N PHE A 251 -7.10 3.26 -5.45
CA PHE A 251 -6.65 3.03 -6.82
C PHE A 251 -5.77 1.79 -6.89
N ASP A 252 -5.54 1.28 -8.10
CA ASP A 252 -4.73 0.09 -8.34
C ASP A 252 -3.24 0.44 -8.38
N HIS A 253 -2.51 0.04 -7.32
CA HIS A 253 -1.08 0.28 -7.23
C HIS A 253 -0.27 -0.60 -8.19
N PHE A 254 -0.76 -1.81 -8.56
CA PHE A 254 -0.09 -2.64 -9.57
C PHE A 254 -0.14 -1.98 -10.93
N ALA A 255 -1.31 -1.45 -11.33
CA ALA A 255 -1.48 -0.74 -12.58
C ALA A 255 -0.61 0.53 -12.64
N THR A 256 -0.60 1.33 -11.56
CA THR A 256 0.27 2.53 -11.48
C THR A 256 1.75 2.13 -11.48
N GLY A 257 2.12 1.07 -10.76
CA GLY A 257 3.49 0.56 -10.68
C GLY A 257 4.03 0.01 -12.00
N ALA A 258 3.17 -0.34 -12.96
CA ALA A 258 3.58 -0.84 -14.27
C ALA A 258 4.46 0.16 -15.03
N ASP A 259 4.22 1.45 -14.87
CA ASP A 259 4.97 2.54 -15.51
C ASP A 259 6.19 3.02 -14.70
N LEU A 260 6.39 2.49 -13.50
CA LEU A 260 7.47 2.87 -12.60
C LEU A 260 8.61 1.84 -12.61
N ASP A 261 9.81 2.27 -12.29
CA ASP A 261 10.96 1.38 -12.09
C ASP A 261 11.09 0.91 -10.65
N ILE A 262 10.61 1.71 -9.70
CA ILE A 262 10.71 1.49 -8.26
C ILE A 262 9.35 1.82 -7.64
N ALA A 263 8.76 0.88 -6.91
CA ALA A 263 7.68 1.21 -6.00
C ALA A 263 8.28 1.69 -4.67
N ALA A 264 7.92 2.88 -4.23
CA ALA A 264 8.30 3.33 -2.90
C ALA A 264 7.05 3.46 -2.00
N TRP A 265 7.22 3.50 -0.69
CA TRP A 265 6.11 3.74 0.22
C TRP A 265 6.54 4.44 1.50
N ASP A 266 5.58 4.98 2.22
CA ASP A 266 5.80 5.80 3.39
C ASP A 266 5.41 5.01 4.64
N SER A 267 6.42 4.70 5.46
CA SER A 267 6.33 3.83 6.61
C SER A 267 6.30 4.62 7.92
N TYR A 268 5.12 4.70 8.52
CA TYR A 268 4.87 5.38 9.79
C TYR A 268 4.31 4.40 10.83
N PRO A 269 5.10 3.47 11.38
CA PRO A 269 4.60 2.36 12.20
C PRO A 269 3.76 2.78 13.40
N LEU A 270 4.17 3.82 14.14
CA LEU A 270 3.43 4.29 15.32
C LEU A 270 2.15 5.03 14.91
N GLY A 271 2.25 5.88 13.89
CA GLY A 271 1.10 6.61 13.36
C GLY A 271 0.03 5.66 12.85
N PHE A 272 0.40 4.65 12.08
CA PHE A 272 -0.55 3.68 11.52
C PHE A 272 -1.20 2.79 12.58
N LEU A 273 -0.47 2.36 13.62
CA LEU A 273 -1.05 1.62 14.73
C LEU A 273 -2.17 2.42 15.43
N SER A 274 -2.00 3.73 15.54
CA SER A 274 -2.92 4.64 16.20
C SER A 274 -4.11 5.03 15.31
N ASP A 275 -3.90 5.20 13.99
CA ASP A 275 -4.86 5.78 13.03
C ASP A 275 -5.53 4.74 12.12
N ARG A 276 -4.79 3.71 11.66
CA ARG A 276 -5.22 2.86 10.54
C ARG A 276 -5.48 1.40 10.90
N LEU A 277 -5.13 0.98 12.11
CA LEU A 277 -5.33 -0.41 12.54
C LEU A 277 -6.48 -0.53 13.53
N GLU A 278 -7.42 -1.40 13.20
CA GLU A 278 -8.47 -1.85 14.09
C GLU A 278 -7.95 -3.04 14.90
N VAL A 279 -7.36 -2.73 16.07
CA VAL A 279 -6.79 -3.70 17.01
C VAL A 279 -7.36 -3.50 18.41
N THR A 280 -7.22 -4.50 19.26
CA THR A 280 -7.68 -4.37 20.66
C THR A 280 -6.87 -3.31 21.42
N PRO A 281 -7.44 -2.72 22.48
CA PRO A 281 -6.71 -1.77 23.33
C PRO A 281 -5.41 -2.34 23.90
N GLU A 282 -5.41 -3.64 24.26
CA GLU A 282 -4.24 -4.35 24.79
C GLU A 282 -3.14 -4.45 23.75
N HIS A 283 -3.48 -4.81 22.51
CA HIS A 283 -2.52 -4.86 21.40
C HIS A 283 -1.94 -3.48 21.12
N ARG A 284 -2.80 -2.45 21.07
CA ARG A 284 -2.36 -1.06 20.84
C ARG A 284 -1.42 -0.59 21.94
N LEU A 285 -1.71 -0.93 23.18
CA LEU A 285 -0.85 -0.58 24.32
C LEU A 285 0.49 -1.32 24.26
N ALA A 286 0.46 -2.63 23.95
CA ALA A 286 1.67 -3.45 23.89
C ALA A 286 2.68 -2.96 22.84
N PHE A 287 2.19 -2.40 21.73
CA PHE A 287 3.02 -1.95 20.61
C PHE A 287 3.01 -0.42 20.39
N ALA A 288 2.54 0.34 21.38
CA ALA A 288 2.37 1.80 21.25
C ALA A 288 3.65 2.56 20.84
N ARG A 289 4.84 2.04 21.22
CA ARG A 289 6.15 2.65 20.95
C ARG A 289 6.99 1.88 19.93
N GLN A 290 6.44 0.84 19.34
CA GLN A 290 7.11 -0.04 18.38
C GLN A 290 6.42 -0.08 17.01
N GLY A 291 5.11 0.20 16.97
CA GLY A 291 4.26 -0.08 15.82
C GLY A 291 3.84 -1.55 15.78
N ASP A 292 2.82 -1.85 14.99
CA ASP A 292 2.37 -3.24 14.77
C ASP A 292 3.47 -4.05 14.06
N PRO A 293 3.84 -5.25 14.58
CA PRO A 293 4.96 -6.02 14.04
C PRO A 293 4.71 -6.64 12.65
N ASP A 294 3.49 -6.54 12.12
CA ASP A 294 3.12 -7.15 10.84
C ASP A 294 2.66 -6.14 9.79
N PHE A 295 2.22 -4.93 10.20
CA PHE A 295 1.63 -3.96 9.29
C PHE A 295 2.63 -3.40 8.29
N GLN A 296 3.81 -2.96 8.74
CA GLN A 296 4.82 -2.49 7.80
C GLN A 296 5.38 -3.63 6.95
N ALA A 297 5.57 -4.83 7.53
CA ALA A 297 6.03 -6.00 6.80
C ALA A 297 5.09 -6.38 5.65
N PHE A 298 3.76 -6.29 5.85
CA PHE A 298 2.77 -6.48 4.78
C PHE A 298 3.00 -5.49 3.63
N HIS A 299 3.20 -4.22 3.94
CA HIS A 299 3.42 -3.19 2.92
C HIS A 299 4.80 -3.32 2.25
N HIS A 300 5.84 -3.76 2.97
CA HIS A 300 7.11 -4.12 2.36
C HIS A 300 6.95 -5.20 1.29
N ASP A 301 6.21 -6.27 1.59
CA ASP A 301 5.95 -7.35 0.63
C ASP A 301 5.00 -6.90 -0.49
N LEU A 302 4.01 -6.03 -0.21
CA LEU A 302 3.12 -5.46 -1.20
C LEU A 302 3.89 -4.58 -2.20
N TYR A 303 4.70 -3.64 -1.72
CA TYR A 303 5.42 -2.74 -2.63
C TYR A 303 6.60 -3.42 -3.32
N ARG A 304 7.15 -4.49 -2.73
CA ARG A 304 8.03 -5.37 -3.48
C ARG A 304 7.32 -6.03 -4.67
N ALA A 305 6.07 -6.45 -4.52
CA ALA A 305 5.27 -7.00 -5.62
C ALA A 305 4.92 -5.92 -6.65
N VAL A 306 4.43 -4.76 -6.23
CA VAL A 306 4.12 -3.61 -7.10
C VAL A 306 5.34 -3.18 -7.92
N GLY A 307 6.52 -3.10 -7.29
CA GLY A 307 7.78 -2.73 -7.92
C GLY A 307 8.50 -3.88 -8.64
N ARG A 308 7.85 -5.04 -8.77
CA ARG A 308 8.43 -6.23 -9.45
C ARG A 308 9.82 -6.60 -8.90
N GLY A 309 9.96 -6.48 -7.58
CA GLY A 309 11.19 -6.76 -6.84
C GLY A 309 12.03 -5.51 -6.49
N ARG A 310 11.79 -4.35 -7.14
CA ARG A 310 12.47 -3.08 -6.84
C ARG A 310 11.60 -2.16 -6.02
N TRP A 311 11.99 -1.90 -4.78
CA TRP A 311 11.19 -1.07 -3.90
C TRP A 311 12.02 -0.34 -2.84
N TRP A 312 11.51 0.80 -2.34
CA TRP A 312 12.12 1.63 -1.33
C TRP A 312 11.13 2.00 -0.23
N VAL A 313 11.62 2.34 0.95
CA VAL A 313 10.90 3.20 1.89
C VAL A 313 11.29 4.63 1.57
N MET A 314 10.34 5.45 1.08
CA MET A 314 10.62 6.83 0.73
C MET A 314 10.52 7.75 1.95
N GLU A 315 9.66 7.42 2.90
CA GLU A 315 9.48 8.15 4.14
C GLU A 315 9.42 7.18 5.31
N GLN A 316 10.52 7.04 6.03
CA GLN A 316 10.57 6.26 7.26
C GLN A 316 10.37 7.18 8.46
N GLN A 317 9.45 6.83 9.34
CA GLN A 317 9.20 7.52 10.61
C GLN A 317 10.47 7.57 11.48
N PRO A 318 10.97 8.77 11.90
CA PRO A 318 12.13 8.88 12.79
C PRO A 318 11.76 9.08 14.26
N GLY A 319 10.49 9.44 14.55
CA GLY A 319 10.00 9.79 15.88
C GLY A 319 8.50 10.05 15.86
N PRO A 320 7.94 10.81 16.80
CA PRO A 320 6.53 11.19 16.77
C PRO A 320 6.13 11.87 15.46
N VAL A 321 4.89 11.62 15.00
CA VAL A 321 4.27 12.30 13.85
C VAL A 321 3.20 13.27 14.34
N ASN A 322 2.77 14.23 13.52
CA ASN A 322 1.78 15.23 13.93
C ASN A 322 0.33 14.85 13.62
N TRP A 323 0.11 13.92 12.69
CA TRP A 323 -1.21 13.64 12.10
C TRP A 323 -1.97 12.49 12.77
N ALA A 324 -1.28 11.62 13.51
CA ALA A 324 -1.94 10.51 14.19
C ALA A 324 -2.65 10.98 15.48
N PRO A 325 -3.72 10.27 15.92
CA PRO A 325 -4.43 10.60 17.15
C PRO A 325 -3.55 10.61 18.42
N PHE A 326 -2.54 9.71 18.45
CA PHE A 326 -1.57 9.58 19.54
C PHE A 326 -0.17 9.39 18.95
N ASN A 327 0.80 10.12 19.49
CA ASN A 327 2.15 10.22 18.94
C ASN A 327 3.21 9.98 20.05
N PRO A 328 3.33 8.76 20.59
CA PRO A 328 4.37 8.44 21.54
C PRO A 328 5.74 8.43 20.89
N ASP A 329 6.79 8.66 21.67
CA ASP A 329 8.16 8.49 21.22
C ASP A 329 8.47 6.99 21.02
N PRO A 330 9.19 6.58 19.98
CA PRO A 330 9.57 5.18 19.78
C PRO A 330 10.51 4.70 20.90
N LEU A 331 10.52 3.39 21.14
CA LEU A 331 11.56 2.80 21.98
C LEU A 331 12.93 2.99 21.30
N PRO A 332 14.00 3.24 22.09
CA PRO A 332 15.36 3.28 21.55
C PRO A 332 15.70 2.00 20.78
N GLY A 333 16.20 2.14 19.57
CA GLY A 333 16.50 1.05 18.65
C GLY A 333 15.42 0.77 17.60
N MET A 334 14.24 1.39 17.68
CA MET A 334 13.16 1.11 16.73
C MET A 334 13.41 1.69 15.35
N ALA A 335 13.99 2.88 15.20
CA ALA A 335 14.33 3.42 13.88
C ALA A 335 15.36 2.52 13.16
N ARG A 336 16.28 1.92 13.92
CA ARG A 336 17.20 0.89 13.41
C ARG A 336 16.47 -0.40 13.03
N LEU A 337 15.55 -0.90 13.88
CA LEU A 337 14.79 -2.12 13.63
C LEU A 337 13.96 -1.98 12.35
N TRP A 338 13.20 -0.90 12.20
CA TRP A 338 12.36 -0.66 11.04
C TRP A 338 13.17 -0.61 9.73
N ALA A 339 14.33 0.05 9.75
CA ALA A 339 15.21 0.07 8.59
C ALA A 339 15.73 -1.34 8.22
N TRP A 340 16.16 -2.12 9.21
CA TRP A 340 16.63 -3.49 8.97
C TRP A 340 15.50 -4.43 8.52
N GLU A 341 14.26 -4.25 9.01
CA GLU A 341 13.15 -5.04 8.51
C GLU A 341 12.86 -4.72 7.04
N ALA A 342 12.86 -3.45 6.63
CA ALA A 342 12.75 -3.07 5.23
C ALA A 342 13.84 -3.75 4.38
N PHE A 343 15.09 -3.73 4.82
CA PHE A 343 16.19 -4.39 4.13
C PHE A 343 16.08 -5.92 4.11
N ALA A 344 15.54 -6.55 5.15
CA ALA A 344 15.29 -7.99 5.17
C ALA A 344 14.18 -8.40 4.19
N HIS A 345 13.21 -7.51 3.94
CA HIS A 345 12.17 -7.66 2.91
C HIS A 345 12.65 -7.26 1.50
N GLY A 346 13.91 -6.80 1.34
CA GLY A 346 14.53 -6.52 0.05
C GLY A 346 14.49 -5.07 -0.41
N ALA A 347 14.27 -4.10 0.48
CA ALA A 347 14.39 -2.68 0.12
C ALA A 347 15.77 -2.35 -0.43
N GLU A 348 15.85 -1.54 -1.50
CA GLU A 348 17.10 -0.98 -2.01
C GLU A 348 17.51 0.27 -1.23
N ALA A 349 16.54 1.06 -0.75
CA ALA A 349 16.79 2.27 0.04
C ALA A 349 15.73 2.49 1.13
N VAL A 350 16.15 3.13 2.21
CA VAL A 350 15.28 3.65 3.28
C VAL A 350 15.63 5.11 3.50
N LEU A 351 14.67 6.02 3.25
CA LEU A 351 14.80 7.45 3.44
C LEU A 351 13.96 7.87 4.65
N TYR A 352 14.56 8.65 5.55
CA TYR A 352 13.84 9.15 6.73
C TYR A 352 13.08 10.45 6.43
N PHE A 353 11.86 10.57 6.89
CA PHE A 353 11.11 11.80 6.80
C PHE A 353 11.12 12.49 8.15
N ARG A 354 11.85 13.55 8.35
CA ARG A 354 12.62 14.41 7.41
C ARG A 354 13.98 14.77 8.06
N TRP A 355 14.87 15.44 7.32
CA TRP A 355 16.17 15.84 7.86
C TRP A 355 16.06 16.70 9.13
N ARG A 356 15.35 17.81 9.07
CA ARG A 356 15.16 18.68 10.24
C ARG A 356 13.67 18.91 10.48
N GLN A 357 13.23 18.78 11.72
CA GLN A 357 11.88 19.09 12.16
C GLN A 357 11.56 20.56 11.89
N ALA A 358 10.43 20.81 11.22
CA ALA A 358 10.01 22.17 10.89
C ALA A 358 9.45 22.88 12.12
N PRO A 359 9.93 24.09 12.46
CA PRO A 359 9.37 24.89 13.57
C PRO A 359 8.14 25.72 13.16
N PHE A 360 7.56 25.45 11.99
CA PHE A 360 6.45 26.21 11.41
C PHE A 360 5.48 25.29 10.65
N ALA A 361 4.34 25.84 10.26
CA ALA A 361 3.27 25.21 9.48
C ALA A 361 2.65 23.98 10.17
N GLN A 362 2.08 23.05 9.39
CA GLN A 362 1.26 21.96 9.91
C GLN A 362 2.07 20.86 10.60
N GLU A 363 3.33 20.64 10.21
CA GLU A 363 4.16 19.53 10.65
C GLU A 363 5.14 19.87 11.78
N GLN A 364 4.81 20.86 12.64
CA GLN A 364 5.70 21.31 13.71
C GLN A 364 6.04 20.21 14.72
N GLN A 365 5.18 19.21 14.92
CA GLN A 365 5.42 18.07 15.81
C GLN A 365 5.90 16.82 15.06
N HIS A 366 6.05 16.88 13.74
CA HIS A 366 6.62 15.77 13.00
C HIS A 366 8.14 15.76 13.23
N ALA A 367 8.60 14.74 13.96
CA ALA A 367 10.02 14.61 14.28
C ALA A 367 10.89 14.51 13.02
N GLY A 368 12.09 15.04 13.09
CA GLY A 368 13.13 14.92 12.07
C GLY A 368 14.34 14.14 12.58
N MET A 369 15.32 13.92 11.70
CA MET A 369 16.65 13.43 12.08
C MET A 369 17.38 14.46 12.95
N LEU A 370 17.10 15.73 12.72
CA LEU A 370 17.51 16.84 13.58
C LEU A 370 16.29 17.50 14.20
N ARG A 371 16.47 17.99 15.42
CA ARG A 371 15.53 18.87 16.10
C ARG A 371 15.50 20.25 15.39
N PRO A 372 14.53 21.14 15.71
CA PRO A 372 14.48 22.49 15.13
C PRO A 372 15.74 23.32 15.38
N ASP A 373 16.44 23.09 16.50
CA ASP A 373 17.70 23.74 16.85
C ASP A 373 18.94 23.09 16.20
N SER A 374 18.75 22.20 15.22
CA SER A 374 19.79 21.46 14.50
C SER A 374 20.57 20.43 15.34
N ALA A 375 20.18 20.17 16.58
CA ALA A 375 20.77 19.09 17.37
C ALA A 375 20.27 17.71 16.83
N PRO A 376 21.12 16.67 16.84
CA PRO A 376 20.71 15.32 16.43
C PRO A 376 19.56 14.78 17.31
N ALA A 377 18.56 14.20 16.69
CA ALA A 377 17.53 13.42 17.36
C ALA A 377 17.95 11.94 17.49
N PRO A 378 17.30 11.12 18.34
CA PRO A 378 17.69 9.71 18.51
C PRO A 378 17.81 8.92 17.21
N ALA A 379 16.87 9.09 16.29
CA ALA A 379 16.90 8.41 14.98
C ALA A 379 18.13 8.74 14.12
N CYS A 380 18.73 9.93 14.29
CA CYS A 380 19.97 10.29 13.60
C CYS A 380 21.13 9.35 13.99
N HIS A 381 21.28 9.07 15.28
CA HIS A 381 22.30 8.16 15.78
C HIS A 381 22.03 6.71 15.37
N GLU A 382 20.76 6.30 15.37
CA GLU A 382 20.36 4.96 14.92
C GLU A 382 20.59 4.78 13.41
N ALA A 383 20.32 5.77 12.60
CA ALA A 383 20.60 5.75 11.15
C ALA A 383 22.12 5.67 10.88
N GLU A 384 22.94 6.43 11.61
CA GLU A 384 24.39 6.33 11.54
C GLU A 384 24.89 4.92 11.92
N GLN A 385 24.26 4.29 12.92
CA GLN A 385 24.55 2.90 13.28
C GLN A 385 24.18 1.95 12.12
N VAL A 386 22.99 2.10 11.52
CA VAL A 386 22.57 1.28 10.36
C VAL A 386 23.54 1.46 9.19
N ALA A 387 23.99 2.68 8.90
CA ALA A 387 24.96 2.93 7.83
C ALA A 387 26.27 2.18 8.05
N ARG A 388 26.81 2.18 9.28
CA ARG A 388 28.01 1.39 9.65
C ARG A 388 27.77 -0.12 9.51
N GLU A 389 26.61 -0.61 9.92
CA GLU A 389 26.23 -2.02 9.82
C GLU A 389 26.04 -2.47 8.36
N LEU A 390 25.51 -1.60 7.49
CA LEU A 390 25.34 -1.87 6.05
C LEU A 390 26.70 -2.00 5.34
N ALA A 391 27.69 -1.22 5.72
CA ALA A 391 29.04 -1.30 5.14
C ALA A 391 29.70 -2.67 5.37
N ALA A 392 29.29 -3.39 6.42
CA ALA A 392 29.78 -4.74 6.77
C ALA A 392 28.80 -5.86 6.35
N ALA A 393 27.64 -5.53 5.77
CA ALA A 393 26.61 -6.52 5.46
C ALA A 393 26.84 -7.17 4.09
N SER A 394 26.51 -8.46 3.97
CA SER A 394 26.44 -9.16 2.68
C SER A 394 25.26 -8.65 1.85
N GLN A 395 25.40 -8.75 0.52
CA GLN A 395 24.32 -8.40 -0.39
C GLN A 395 23.20 -9.44 -0.35
N ALA A 396 21.95 -8.98 -0.33
CA ALA A 396 20.78 -9.86 -0.39
C ALA A 396 20.68 -10.57 -1.74
N THR A 397 20.20 -11.81 -1.71
CA THR A 397 19.80 -12.56 -2.89
C THR A 397 18.31 -12.82 -2.83
N ALA A 398 17.52 -12.07 -3.61
CA ALA A 398 16.08 -12.26 -3.64
C ALA A 398 15.72 -13.69 -4.08
N ARG A 399 14.87 -14.36 -3.30
CA ARG A 399 14.27 -15.66 -3.65
C ARG A 399 12.76 -15.56 -3.42
N PRO A 400 11.95 -16.26 -4.25
CA PRO A 400 10.53 -16.37 -3.97
C PRO A 400 10.28 -16.96 -2.57
N ALA A 401 9.37 -16.37 -1.81
CA ALA A 401 8.94 -16.92 -0.54
C ALA A 401 8.11 -18.19 -0.76
N PRO A 402 8.14 -19.17 0.16
CA PRO A 402 7.41 -20.42 -0.01
C PRO A 402 5.88 -20.25 0.10
N VAL A 403 5.43 -19.11 0.61
CA VAL A 403 4.01 -18.76 0.74
C VAL A 403 3.67 -17.57 -0.15
N GLY A 404 2.60 -17.72 -0.97
CA GLY A 404 2.00 -16.64 -1.73
C GLY A 404 0.67 -16.21 -1.14
N LEU A 405 0.42 -14.91 -1.02
CA LEU A 405 -0.85 -14.34 -0.57
C LEU A 405 -1.34 -13.33 -1.62
N VAL A 406 -2.48 -13.62 -2.24
CA VAL A 406 -3.05 -12.74 -3.27
C VAL A 406 -3.65 -11.49 -2.63
N PHE A 407 -3.34 -10.34 -3.20
CA PHE A 407 -3.96 -9.06 -2.86
C PHE A 407 -4.51 -8.39 -4.12
N ASP A 408 -5.76 -7.92 -4.08
CA ASP A 408 -6.48 -7.38 -5.22
C ASP A 408 -7.23 -6.10 -4.85
N TYR A 409 -6.89 -4.98 -5.51
CA TYR A 409 -7.54 -3.69 -5.30
C TYR A 409 -9.00 -3.70 -5.77
N ALA A 410 -9.32 -4.40 -6.86
CA ALA A 410 -10.69 -4.52 -7.35
C ALA A 410 -11.59 -5.25 -6.32
N SER A 411 -11.05 -6.24 -5.61
CA SER A 411 -11.74 -6.91 -4.51
C SER A 411 -11.96 -5.98 -3.32
N ALA A 412 -10.99 -5.11 -2.99
CA ALA A 412 -11.19 -4.08 -1.97
C ALA A 412 -12.35 -3.15 -2.33
N TRP A 413 -12.44 -2.74 -3.60
CA TRP A 413 -13.56 -1.89 -4.09
C TRP A 413 -14.90 -2.63 -4.09
N ALA A 414 -14.91 -3.89 -4.52
CA ALA A 414 -16.11 -4.72 -4.54
C ALA A 414 -16.72 -4.84 -3.13
N TRP A 415 -15.88 -5.15 -2.15
CA TRP A 415 -16.32 -5.34 -0.77
C TRP A 415 -16.57 -4.03 -0.03
N ALA A 416 -15.92 -2.92 -0.39
CA ALA A 416 -16.29 -1.60 0.09
C ALA A 416 -17.64 -1.13 -0.49
N THR A 417 -17.98 -1.55 -1.70
CA THR A 417 -19.27 -1.25 -2.35
C THR A 417 -20.41 -2.12 -1.82
N GLN A 418 -20.16 -3.41 -1.64
CA GLN A 418 -21.14 -4.39 -1.12
C GLN A 418 -20.52 -5.23 0.01
N PRO A 419 -20.25 -4.67 1.20
CA PRO A 419 -19.71 -5.43 2.32
C PRO A 419 -20.70 -6.51 2.80
N GLN A 420 -22.01 -6.23 2.74
CA GLN A 420 -23.10 -7.11 3.18
C GLN A 420 -22.97 -7.54 4.65
N GLY A 421 -22.29 -6.73 5.44
CA GLY A 421 -22.04 -6.85 6.86
C GLY A 421 -21.38 -5.58 7.35
N ALA A 422 -21.71 -5.10 8.54
CA ALA A 422 -21.27 -3.80 9.06
C ALA A 422 -19.73 -3.68 9.22
N ASP A 423 -19.07 -4.80 9.42
CA ASP A 423 -17.65 -4.88 9.81
C ASP A 423 -16.80 -5.76 8.87
N PHE A 424 -17.30 -6.09 7.67
CA PHE A 424 -16.50 -6.77 6.66
C PHE A 424 -15.60 -5.78 5.93
N ASP A 425 -14.29 -5.99 6.03
CA ASP A 425 -13.25 -5.21 5.36
C ASP A 425 -12.24 -6.17 4.70
N TYR A 426 -11.99 -5.97 3.41
CA TYR A 426 -11.11 -6.87 2.63
C TYR A 426 -9.66 -6.82 3.09
N PHE A 427 -9.12 -5.61 3.34
CA PHE A 427 -7.75 -5.47 3.83
C PHE A 427 -7.58 -6.20 5.17
N ARG A 428 -8.52 -6.03 6.11
CA ARG A 428 -8.50 -6.72 7.41
C ARG A 428 -8.52 -8.23 7.26
N LEU A 429 -9.33 -8.75 6.33
CA LEU A 429 -9.38 -10.19 6.05
C LEU A 429 -8.01 -10.71 5.58
N VAL A 430 -7.45 -10.12 4.52
CA VAL A 430 -6.15 -10.51 3.96
C VAL A 430 -5.03 -10.34 4.99
N PHE A 431 -5.05 -9.24 5.72
CA PHE A 431 -4.06 -8.95 6.77
C PHE A 431 -4.13 -9.93 7.95
N ALA A 432 -5.31 -10.46 8.29
CA ALA A 432 -5.43 -11.52 9.30
C ALA A 432 -4.70 -12.81 8.88
N PHE A 433 -4.78 -13.21 7.61
CA PHE A 433 -4.00 -14.34 7.08
C PHE A 433 -2.50 -14.03 7.09
N TYR A 434 -2.09 -12.84 6.66
CA TYR A 434 -0.70 -12.41 6.69
C TYR A 434 -0.12 -12.47 8.10
N ARG A 435 -0.81 -11.89 9.09
CA ARG A 435 -0.42 -11.90 10.51
C ARG A 435 -0.31 -13.33 11.06
N GLY A 436 -1.27 -14.20 10.73
CA GLY A 436 -1.23 -15.62 11.14
C GLY A 436 0.00 -16.34 10.61
N LEU A 437 0.36 -16.13 9.34
CA LEU A 437 1.56 -16.71 8.73
C LEU A 437 2.86 -16.14 9.33
N ARG A 438 2.92 -14.83 9.61
CA ARG A 438 4.06 -14.18 10.27
C ARG A 438 4.29 -14.72 11.68
N ARG A 439 3.21 -14.99 12.44
CA ARG A 439 3.29 -15.64 13.75
C ARG A 439 3.84 -17.05 13.69
N LEU A 440 3.63 -17.75 12.58
CA LEU A 440 4.18 -19.08 12.32
C LEU A 440 5.61 -19.03 11.75
N GLY A 441 6.25 -17.85 11.68
CA GLY A 441 7.63 -17.69 11.26
C GLY A 441 7.87 -17.86 9.78
N LEU A 442 6.86 -17.65 8.94
CA LEU A 442 6.95 -17.86 7.49
C LEU A 442 7.29 -16.60 6.73
N ASP A 443 8.07 -16.76 5.67
CA ASP A 443 8.27 -15.75 4.65
C ASP A 443 7.10 -15.77 3.66
N ILE A 444 6.62 -14.60 3.25
CA ILE A 444 5.43 -14.42 2.42
C ILE A 444 5.77 -13.50 1.25
N ASP A 445 5.25 -13.80 0.08
CA ASP A 445 5.17 -12.86 -1.03
C ASP A 445 3.71 -12.47 -1.27
N ILE A 446 3.44 -11.18 -1.43
CA ILE A 446 2.17 -10.72 -1.97
C ILE A 446 2.16 -10.99 -3.48
N LEU A 447 1.05 -11.50 -3.97
CA LEU A 447 0.85 -11.84 -5.39
C LEU A 447 -0.21 -10.93 -6.02
N PRO A 448 0.05 -10.37 -7.21
CA PRO A 448 -0.97 -9.67 -7.99
C PRO A 448 -2.15 -10.58 -8.36
N PRO A 449 -3.35 -10.01 -8.60
CA PRO A 449 -4.55 -10.78 -8.89
C PRO A 449 -4.53 -11.49 -10.26
N ASP A 450 -3.62 -11.15 -11.14
CA ASP A 450 -3.41 -11.74 -12.47
C ASP A 450 -2.22 -12.71 -12.53
N THR A 451 -1.69 -13.12 -11.37
CA THR A 451 -0.55 -14.05 -11.27
C THR A 451 -0.83 -15.35 -12.02
N ALA A 452 -0.02 -15.63 -13.04
CA ALA A 452 -0.11 -16.84 -13.86
C ALA A 452 0.89 -17.93 -13.43
N ASP A 453 1.92 -17.59 -12.64
CA ASP A 453 2.96 -18.51 -12.21
C ASP A 453 3.03 -18.60 -10.67
N LEU A 454 2.76 -19.79 -10.16
CA LEU A 454 2.84 -20.14 -8.72
C LEU A 454 4.05 -21.04 -8.43
N SER A 455 4.98 -21.22 -9.36
CA SER A 455 6.16 -22.05 -9.18
C SER A 455 7.03 -21.56 -8.00
N GLY A 456 7.68 -22.51 -7.32
CA GLY A 456 8.48 -22.21 -6.14
C GLY A 456 7.67 -21.95 -4.85
N ARG A 457 6.33 -21.96 -4.92
CA ARG A 457 5.44 -21.86 -3.76
C ARG A 457 5.05 -23.26 -3.27
N ALA A 458 4.85 -23.39 -1.98
CA ALA A 458 4.30 -24.59 -1.36
C ALA A 458 2.87 -24.36 -0.88
N LEU A 459 2.56 -23.13 -0.47
CA LEU A 459 1.24 -22.70 0.01
C LEU A 459 0.83 -21.38 -0.68
N VAL A 460 -0.40 -21.32 -1.20
CA VAL A 460 -0.99 -20.10 -1.80
C VAL A 460 -2.32 -19.82 -1.15
N LEU A 461 -2.56 -18.53 -0.82
CA LEU A 461 -3.81 -18.07 -0.23
C LEU A 461 -4.44 -16.97 -1.09
N ALA A 462 -5.75 -17.06 -1.30
CA ALA A 462 -6.52 -16.06 -2.05
C ALA A 462 -7.86 -15.77 -1.34
N PRO A 463 -7.84 -15.25 -0.09
CA PRO A 463 -9.06 -14.93 0.64
C PRO A 463 -9.74 -13.70 0.06
N GLY A 464 -11.07 -13.73 -0.09
CA GLY A 464 -11.87 -12.57 -0.43
C GLY A 464 -11.64 -11.99 -1.83
N VAL A 465 -10.91 -12.68 -2.72
CA VAL A 465 -10.74 -12.25 -4.11
C VAL A 465 -12.09 -12.34 -4.82
N ALA A 466 -12.76 -11.20 -5.00
CA ALA A 466 -14.16 -11.13 -5.39
C ALA A 466 -14.44 -11.80 -6.75
N THR A 467 -13.54 -11.58 -7.71
CA THR A 467 -13.57 -12.20 -9.05
C THR A 467 -12.17 -12.72 -9.35
N LEU A 468 -12.03 -14.01 -9.59
CA LEU A 468 -10.76 -14.57 -10.03
C LEU A 468 -10.50 -14.22 -11.50
N SER A 469 -9.30 -13.74 -11.78
CA SER A 469 -8.81 -13.59 -13.15
C SER A 469 -8.60 -14.96 -13.81
N GLU A 470 -8.72 -15.03 -15.13
CA GLU A 470 -8.45 -16.28 -15.86
C GLU A 470 -7.02 -16.80 -15.63
N PRO A 471 -5.95 -15.96 -15.65
CA PRO A 471 -4.59 -16.43 -15.35
C PRO A 471 -4.45 -17.04 -13.96
N LEU A 472 -4.99 -16.39 -12.92
CA LEU A 472 -4.91 -16.90 -11.55
C LEU A 472 -5.73 -18.18 -11.37
N ALA A 473 -6.95 -18.26 -11.94
CA ALA A 473 -7.79 -19.44 -11.88
C ALA A 473 -7.10 -20.66 -12.53
N ALA A 474 -6.46 -20.46 -13.70
CA ALA A 474 -5.69 -21.48 -14.39
C ALA A 474 -4.44 -21.91 -13.57
N ALA A 475 -3.73 -20.93 -13.01
CA ALA A 475 -2.56 -21.21 -12.16
C ALA A 475 -2.94 -22.02 -10.90
N LEU A 476 -4.04 -21.66 -10.23
CA LEU A 476 -4.56 -22.39 -9.06
C LEU A 476 -4.98 -23.81 -9.43
N ALA A 477 -5.66 -24.01 -10.56
CA ALA A 477 -6.07 -25.34 -11.03
C ALA A 477 -4.87 -26.25 -11.33
N ALA A 478 -3.76 -25.69 -11.80
CA ALA A 478 -2.52 -26.42 -12.08
C ALA A 478 -1.58 -26.54 -10.88
N PHE A 479 -1.88 -25.87 -9.76
CA PHE A 479 -0.99 -25.77 -8.61
C PHE A 479 -0.85 -27.10 -7.87
N GLY A 480 0.39 -27.60 -7.73
CA GLY A 480 0.69 -28.86 -7.06
C GLY A 480 0.79 -28.78 -5.52
N GLY A 481 0.86 -27.58 -4.95
CA GLY A 481 0.91 -27.33 -3.52
C GLY A 481 -0.46 -27.24 -2.87
N ILE A 482 -0.53 -26.68 -1.67
CA ILE A 482 -1.77 -26.40 -0.94
C ILE A 482 -2.27 -24.99 -1.28
N ALA A 483 -3.54 -24.88 -1.69
CA ALA A 483 -4.21 -23.59 -1.89
C ALA A 483 -5.35 -23.42 -0.86
N ILE A 484 -5.43 -22.25 -0.20
CA ILE A 484 -6.57 -21.87 0.64
C ILE A 484 -7.28 -20.69 -0.01
N LEU A 485 -8.55 -20.90 -0.34
CA LEU A 485 -9.46 -19.92 -0.91
C LEU A 485 -10.56 -19.61 0.10
N GLY A 486 -11.31 -18.53 -0.10
CA GLY A 486 -12.42 -18.17 0.80
C GLY A 486 -11.98 -17.51 2.13
N PRO A 487 -12.95 -16.95 2.87
CA PRO A 487 -14.33 -16.79 2.38
C PRO A 487 -14.43 -15.78 1.22
N ARG A 488 -15.55 -15.79 0.51
CA ARG A 488 -15.91 -14.81 -0.54
C ARG A 488 -14.99 -14.81 -1.78
N THR A 489 -14.20 -15.85 -1.99
CA THR A 489 -13.40 -15.97 -3.21
C THR A 489 -14.26 -16.38 -4.39
N ASN A 490 -14.11 -15.69 -5.53
CA ASN A 490 -14.88 -15.82 -6.76
C ASN A 490 -16.40 -15.70 -6.56
N ALA A 491 -16.79 -14.85 -5.60
CA ALA A 491 -18.19 -14.70 -5.18
C ALA A 491 -18.96 -13.67 -6.01
N LYS A 492 -18.29 -12.92 -6.86
CA LYS A 492 -18.87 -11.86 -7.68
C LYS A 492 -18.38 -11.94 -9.13
N THR A 493 -19.24 -11.51 -10.05
CA THR A 493 -18.81 -11.13 -11.40
C THR A 493 -18.12 -9.77 -11.38
N ALA A 494 -17.48 -9.37 -12.47
CA ALA A 494 -16.86 -8.05 -12.58
C ALA A 494 -17.83 -6.89 -12.28
N ASN A 495 -19.11 -7.04 -12.60
CA ASN A 495 -20.17 -6.05 -12.31
C ASN A 495 -20.95 -6.36 -11.02
N LEU A 496 -20.33 -7.00 -10.06
CA LEU A 496 -20.85 -7.32 -8.73
C LEU A 496 -22.10 -8.21 -8.70
N GLY A 497 -22.48 -8.83 -9.81
CA GLY A 497 -23.51 -9.87 -9.84
C GLY A 497 -23.05 -11.15 -9.14
N ILE A 498 -24.00 -12.00 -8.75
CA ILE A 498 -23.71 -13.36 -8.29
C ILE A 498 -23.49 -14.23 -9.53
N PRO A 499 -22.36 -14.93 -9.69
CA PRO A 499 -22.14 -15.80 -10.82
C PRO A 499 -23.03 -17.05 -10.79
N VAL A 500 -23.37 -17.54 -11.98
CA VAL A 500 -24.02 -18.84 -12.16
C VAL A 500 -23.18 -19.63 -13.14
N PRO A 501 -22.65 -20.81 -12.75
CA PRO A 501 -22.93 -21.56 -11.51
C PRO A 501 -22.52 -20.82 -10.24
N LEU A 502 -23.16 -21.17 -9.10
CA LEU A 502 -22.95 -20.50 -7.82
C LEU A 502 -21.48 -20.60 -7.35
N PRO A 503 -20.99 -19.59 -6.61
CA PRO A 503 -19.62 -19.55 -6.10
C PRO A 503 -19.23 -20.81 -5.29
N PRO A 504 -17.93 -21.11 -5.19
CA PRO A 504 -16.81 -20.43 -5.85
C PRO A 504 -16.59 -20.87 -7.32
N ALA A 505 -17.24 -21.92 -7.81
CA ALA A 505 -17.20 -22.42 -9.19
C ALA A 505 -15.77 -22.48 -9.77
N ILE A 506 -14.82 -23.01 -8.99
CA ILE A 506 -13.41 -23.11 -9.36
C ILE A 506 -13.11 -24.54 -9.83
N PRO A 507 -12.48 -24.74 -10.99
CA PRO A 507 -12.11 -26.09 -11.44
C PRO A 507 -11.23 -26.81 -10.41
N GLY A 508 -11.59 -28.05 -10.08
CA GLY A 508 -10.89 -28.86 -9.07
C GLY A 508 -11.38 -28.68 -7.63
N LEU A 509 -12.33 -27.80 -7.39
CA LEU A 509 -12.96 -27.59 -6.09
C LEU A 509 -14.46 -27.94 -6.16
N ALA A 510 -14.85 -29.06 -5.54
CA ALA A 510 -16.24 -29.53 -5.51
C ALA A 510 -17.00 -28.90 -4.34
N ALA A 511 -17.13 -27.58 -4.32
CA ALA A 511 -17.79 -26.81 -3.28
C ALA A 511 -18.75 -25.79 -3.91
N THR A 512 -19.92 -25.58 -3.30
CA THR A 512 -20.92 -24.59 -3.73
C THR A 512 -21.41 -23.81 -2.51
N VAL A 513 -21.34 -22.49 -2.57
CA VAL A 513 -21.90 -21.59 -1.55
C VAL A 513 -23.42 -21.53 -1.75
N ALA A 514 -24.15 -22.21 -0.89
CA ALA A 514 -25.62 -22.25 -0.95
C ALA A 514 -26.27 -21.04 -0.25
N ARG A 515 -25.62 -20.51 0.79
CA ARG A 515 -26.11 -19.36 1.58
C ARG A 515 -24.96 -18.65 2.30
N VAL A 516 -25.14 -17.36 2.54
CA VAL A 516 -24.19 -16.50 3.26
C VAL A 516 -24.84 -15.88 4.49
N GLU A 517 -24.03 -15.61 5.52
CA GLU A 517 -24.45 -14.95 6.76
C GLU A 517 -23.40 -13.91 7.16
N SER A 518 -23.84 -12.67 7.45
CA SER A 518 -23.04 -11.71 8.21
C SER A 518 -23.35 -11.92 9.70
N LEU A 519 -22.31 -11.99 10.52
CA LEU A 519 -22.43 -12.34 11.94
C LEU A 519 -22.26 -11.10 12.80
N PRO A 520 -23.22 -10.78 13.67
CA PRO A 520 -23.01 -9.71 14.66
C PRO A 520 -21.87 -10.12 15.63
N PRO A 521 -21.17 -9.14 16.25
CA PRO A 521 -19.96 -9.41 17.05
C PRO A 521 -20.14 -10.41 18.21
N ASP A 522 -21.34 -10.48 18.77
CA ASP A 522 -21.74 -11.34 19.89
C ASP A 522 -22.32 -12.71 19.48
N LEU A 523 -22.35 -13.00 18.17
CA LEU A 523 -22.83 -14.27 17.63
C LEU A 523 -21.71 -15.00 16.83
N PRO A 524 -20.60 -15.41 17.46
CA PRO A 524 -19.60 -16.22 16.79
C PRO A 524 -20.13 -17.62 16.50
N VAL A 525 -19.66 -18.24 15.41
CA VAL A 525 -19.97 -19.63 15.07
C VAL A 525 -18.79 -20.51 15.48
N PRO A 526 -18.89 -21.30 16.55
CA PRO A 526 -17.79 -22.13 17.02
C PRO A 526 -17.37 -23.19 15.98
N LEU A 527 -16.08 -23.47 15.91
CA LEU A 527 -15.50 -24.53 15.09
C LEU A 527 -15.27 -25.80 15.93
N ALA A 528 -15.40 -26.97 15.32
CA ALA A 528 -15.28 -28.25 16.01
C ALA A 528 -13.91 -28.48 16.66
N GLN A 529 -12.84 -27.93 16.07
CA GLN A 529 -11.46 -28.03 16.57
C GLN A 529 -10.98 -26.80 17.36
N GLY A 530 -11.90 -25.90 17.75
CA GLY A 530 -11.63 -24.71 18.53
C GLY A 530 -11.49 -23.43 17.71
N GLY A 531 -11.74 -22.28 18.36
CA GLY A 531 -11.94 -21.00 17.74
C GLY A 531 -13.33 -20.85 17.13
N ALA A 532 -13.58 -19.79 16.39
CA ALA A 532 -14.88 -19.49 15.83
C ALA A 532 -14.79 -18.68 14.53
N PHE A 533 -15.81 -18.75 13.69
CA PHE A 533 -16.04 -17.74 12.66
C PHE A 533 -16.65 -16.49 13.28
N ARG A 534 -16.20 -15.33 12.80
CA ARG A 534 -16.70 -13.99 13.13
C ARG A 534 -16.97 -13.23 11.85
N HIS A 535 -17.72 -12.16 11.91
CA HIS A 535 -18.03 -11.25 10.81
C HIS A 535 -18.78 -11.89 9.63
N TRP A 536 -18.32 -13.03 9.09
CA TRP A 536 -18.83 -13.65 7.87
C TRP A 536 -18.77 -15.17 7.91
N ARG A 537 -19.83 -15.81 7.43
CA ARG A 537 -19.94 -17.26 7.25
C ARG A 537 -20.65 -17.59 5.94
N GLU A 538 -20.24 -18.68 5.32
CA GLU A 538 -20.83 -19.29 4.13
C GLU A 538 -21.26 -20.73 4.45
N LYS A 539 -22.52 -21.05 4.14
CA LYS A 539 -23.01 -22.44 4.18
C LYS A 539 -22.67 -23.08 2.84
N VAL A 540 -21.73 -24.00 2.89
CA VAL A 540 -21.15 -24.64 1.71
C VAL A 540 -21.65 -26.06 1.60
N GLU A 541 -22.03 -26.48 0.40
CA GLU A 541 -22.41 -27.83 0.03
C GLU A 541 -21.32 -28.46 -0.85
N GLY A 542 -21.14 -29.79 -0.73
CA GLY A 542 -20.18 -30.57 -1.53
C GLY A 542 -18.75 -30.55 -1.00
N GLY A 543 -17.92 -31.39 -1.62
CA GLY A 543 -16.51 -31.55 -1.28
C GLY A 543 -16.26 -32.38 0.00
N PRO A 544 -15.03 -32.88 0.17
CA PRO A 544 -14.62 -33.52 1.41
C PRO A 544 -14.49 -32.49 2.53
N VAL A 545 -15.16 -32.76 3.66
CA VAL A 545 -15.11 -31.86 4.84
C VAL A 545 -13.85 -32.17 5.64
N ILE A 546 -12.98 -31.16 5.77
CA ILE A 546 -11.77 -31.22 6.60
C ILE A 546 -12.11 -30.84 8.05
N GLU A 547 -12.95 -29.79 8.20
CA GLU A 547 -13.44 -29.34 9.50
C GLU A 547 -14.89 -28.88 9.39
N ALA A 548 -15.67 -29.06 10.46
CA ALA A 548 -17.04 -28.60 10.57
C ALA A 548 -17.18 -27.52 11.64
N THR A 549 -18.25 -26.74 11.55
CA THR A 549 -18.73 -25.86 12.63
C THR A 549 -19.52 -26.70 13.66
N ALA A 550 -19.70 -26.17 14.86
CA ALA A 550 -20.42 -26.85 15.94
C ALA A 550 -21.89 -27.12 15.59
N ASP A 551 -22.50 -26.37 14.68
CA ASP A 551 -23.87 -26.59 14.17
C ASP A 551 -23.91 -27.53 12.94
N GLY A 552 -22.79 -28.18 12.60
CA GLY A 552 -22.71 -29.27 11.62
C GLY A 552 -22.47 -28.84 10.17
N TRP A 553 -22.29 -27.54 9.87
CA TRP A 553 -21.93 -27.12 8.54
C TRP A 553 -20.42 -27.22 8.29
N PRO A 554 -19.98 -27.39 7.06
CA PRO A 554 -18.57 -27.31 6.73
C PRO A 554 -17.94 -25.98 7.15
N ALA A 555 -16.75 -26.04 7.75
CA ALA A 555 -15.90 -24.90 8.05
C ALA A 555 -14.72 -24.80 7.08
N LEU A 556 -14.18 -25.96 6.68
CA LEU A 556 -13.11 -26.06 5.68
C LEU A 556 -13.38 -27.31 4.83
N VAL A 557 -13.41 -27.14 3.52
CA VAL A 557 -13.65 -28.23 2.55
C VAL A 557 -12.56 -28.29 1.50
N GLY A 558 -12.39 -29.45 0.87
CA GLY A 558 -11.46 -29.65 -0.23
C GLY A 558 -10.35 -30.64 0.12
N ASP A 559 -9.33 -30.71 -0.74
CA ASP A 559 -8.15 -31.55 -0.57
C ASP A 559 -6.88 -30.69 -0.66
N ARG A 560 -6.23 -30.61 -1.83
CA ARG A 560 -5.12 -29.67 -2.04
C ARG A 560 -5.62 -28.24 -2.21
N MET A 561 -6.68 -28.07 -2.98
CA MET A 561 -7.41 -26.81 -3.05
C MET A 561 -8.52 -26.84 -2.00
N ARG A 562 -8.46 -25.90 -1.06
CA ARG A 562 -9.34 -25.81 0.11
C ARG A 562 -10.15 -24.54 0.07
N TYR A 563 -11.39 -24.63 0.52
CA TYR A 563 -12.26 -23.47 0.68
C TYR A 563 -12.60 -23.28 2.15
N LEU A 564 -12.21 -22.14 2.70
CA LEU A 564 -12.53 -21.73 4.06
C LEU A 564 -13.89 -21.02 4.06
N CYS A 565 -14.85 -21.57 4.79
CA CYS A 565 -16.26 -21.20 4.72
C CYS A 565 -16.65 -20.02 5.62
N GLY A 566 -15.70 -19.25 6.13
CA GLY A 566 -15.96 -18.11 6.99
C GLY A 566 -14.70 -17.38 7.41
N TRP A 567 -14.85 -16.28 8.12
CA TRP A 567 -13.73 -15.50 8.66
C TRP A 567 -13.35 -16.04 10.05
N PRO A 568 -12.24 -16.77 10.20
CA PRO A 568 -11.84 -17.31 11.48
C PRO A 568 -11.30 -16.24 12.43
N ASP A 569 -11.53 -16.41 13.71
CA ASP A 569 -10.82 -15.67 14.75
C ASP A 569 -9.32 -16.06 14.77
N GLU A 570 -8.52 -15.35 15.54
CA GLU A 570 -7.07 -15.53 15.57
C GLU A 570 -6.66 -16.96 15.95
N THR A 571 -7.38 -17.58 16.90
CA THR A 571 -7.12 -18.97 17.35
C THR A 571 -7.33 -19.97 16.22
N ALA A 572 -8.47 -19.89 15.55
CA ALA A 572 -8.79 -20.75 14.41
C ALA A 572 -7.86 -20.47 13.23
N MET A 573 -7.54 -19.18 12.94
CA MET A 573 -6.65 -18.80 11.86
C MET A 573 -5.28 -19.45 11.99
N VAL A 574 -4.62 -19.27 13.12
CA VAL A 574 -3.27 -19.84 13.34
C VAL A 574 -3.28 -21.37 13.27
N ARG A 575 -4.32 -22.02 13.83
CA ARG A 575 -4.47 -23.49 13.80
C ARG A 575 -4.67 -23.99 12.36
N ILE A 576 -5.57 -23.40 11.58
CA ILE A 576 -5.85 -23.79 10.19
C ILE A 576 -4.59 -23.59 9.33
N LEU A 577 -3.91 -22.46 9.47
CA LEU A 577 -2.68 -22.19 8.75
C LEU A 577 -1.55 -23.15 9.11
N ARG A 578 -1.42 -23.54 10.39
CA ARG A 578 -0.42 -24.54 10.81
C ARG A 578 -0.64 -25.89 10.14
N VAL A 579 -1.89 -26.36 10.09
CA VAL A 579 -2.23 -27.62 9.38
C VAL A 579 -1.90 -27.49 7.89
N ALA A 580 -2.29 -26.39 7.27
CA ALA A 580 -1.98 -26.16 5.85
C ALA A 580 -0.47 -26.10 5.57
N CYS A 581 0.31 -25.49 6.46
CA CYS A 581 1.78 -25.47 6.36
C CYS A 581 2.37 -26.89 6.47
N ALA A 582 1.90 -27.70 7.42
CA ALA A 582 2.35 -29.08 7.57
C ALA A 582 2.05 -29.91 6.30
N ASP A 583 0.84 -29.80 5.76
CA ASP A 583 0.44 -30.48 4.52
C ASP A 583 1.22 -29.99 3.28
N ALA A 584 1.65 -28.72 3.29
CA ALA A 584 2.53 -28.12 2.28
C ALA A 584 4.02 -28.43 2.50
N GLY A 585 4.38 -29.19 3.53
CA GLY A 585 5.80 -29.50 3.87
C GLY A 585 6.58 -28.30 4.43
N LEU A 586 5.89 -27.28 4.94
CA LEU A 586 6.51 -26.08 5.50
C LEU A 586 6.70 -26.20 7.02
N ALA A 587 7.92 -25.89 7.49
CA ALA A 587 8.20 -25.83 8.93
C ALA A 587 7.60 -24.55 9.53
N ALA A 588 6.48 -24.70 10.23
CA ALA A 588 5.82 -23.63 10.96
C ALA A 588 6.19 -23.69 12.45
N LYS A 589 6.60 -22.55 13.02
CA LYS A 589 6.93 -22.42 14.44
C LYS A 589 6.14 -21.26 15.04
N ASP A 590 5.47 -21.48 16.17
CA ASP A 590 4.86 -20.38 16.90
C ASP A 590 5.93 -19.45 17.46
N LEU A 591 5.93 -18.23 17.01
CA LEU A 591 6.80 -17.20 17.55
C LEU A 591 6.14 -16.51 18.75
N PRO A 592 6.91 -16.14 19.79
CA PRO A 592 6.42 -15.31 20.87
C PRO A 592 5.76 -14.01 20.37
N PRO A 593 4.82 -13.43 21.12
CA PRO A 593 4.27 -12.12 20.80
C PRO A 593 5.38 -11.10 20.52
N GLY A 594 5.27 -10.36 19.42
CA GLY A 594 6.25 -9.36 19.02
C GLY A 594 7.55 -9.89 18.38
N LEU A 595 7.86 -11.18 18.47
CA LEU A 595 9.01 -11.73 17.75
C LEU A 595 8.62 -12.06 16.31
N ARG A 596 9.43 -11.61 15.35
CA ARG A 596 9.23 -11.90 13.92
C ARG A 596 10.55 -12.31 13.26
N THR A 597 10.44 -13.02 12.15
CA THR A 597 11.59 -13.43 11.36
C THR A 597 11.37 -13.18 9.87
N ARG A 598 12.47 -13.01 9.12
CA ARG A 598 12.46 -12.92 7.66
C ARG A 598 13.79 -13.42 7.12
N THR A 599 13.80 -14.04 5.93
CA THR A 599 15.03 -14.37 5.22
C THR A 599 15.21 -13.51 3.97
N ASP A 600 16.46 -13.14 3.66
CA ASP A 600 16.82 -12.43 2.43
C ASP A 600 17.52 -13.32 1.40
N GLY A 601 17.49 -14.63 1.62
CA GLY A 601 18.13 -15.64 0.79
C GLY A 601 19.59 -15.97 1.18
N GLN A 602 20.21 -15.22 2.07
CA GLN A 602 21.56 -15.49 2.63
C GLN A 602 21.56 -15.52 4.15
N GLN A 603 20.72 -14.71 4.76
CA GLN A 603 20.64 -14.54 6.21
C GLN A 603 19.20 -14.67 6.68
N ARG A 604 19.03 -15.11 7.92
CA ARG A 604 17.81 -14.99 8.68
C ARG A 604 17.92 -13.81 9.62
N PHE A 605 16.91 -12.96 9.58
CA PHE A 605 16.73 -11.84 10.48
C PHE A 605 15.68 -12.18 11.53
N TRP A 606 15.92 -11.73 12.74
CA TRP A 606 15.00 -11.79 13.86
C TRP A 606 14.77 -10.38 14.38
N PHE A 607 13.52 -10.04 14.61
CA PHE A 607 13.08 -8.72 15.04
C PHE A 607 12.26 -8.86 16.32
N ASN A 608 12.72 -8.24 17.40
CA ASN A 608 11.96 -8.18 18.64
C ASN A 608 11.22 -6.83 18.75
N TYR A 609 9.95 -6.84 18.44
CA TYR A 609 9.03 -5.71 18.64
C TYR A 609 8.56 -5.59 20.10
N GLY A 610 8.96 -6.50 21.00
CA GLY A 610 8.62 -6.44 22.41
C GLY A 610 9.34 -5.29 23.11
N ALA A 611 8.72 -4.77 24.17
CA ALA A 611 9.33 -3.78 25.07
C ALA A 611 10.36 -4.42 26.02
N GLU A 612 10.41 -5.74 26.08
CA GLU A 612 11.30 -6.52 26.93
C GLU A 612 12.18 -7.45 26.10
N PRO A 613 13.34 -7.90 26.61
CA PRO A 613 14.12 -8.93 25.97
C PRO A 613 13.33 -10.23 25.79
N VAL A 614 13.53 -10.90 24.67
CA VAL A 614 12.89 -12.19 24.37
C VAL A 614 13.92 -13.28 24.15
N ALA A 615 13.69 -14.46 24.75
CA ALA A 615 14.48 -15.66 24.51
C ALA A 615 13.66 -16.64 23.67
N HIS A 616 14.24 -17.15 22.57
CA HIS A 616 13.60 -18.13 21.69
C HIS A 616 14.63 -19.00 20.96
N ASP A 617 14.46 -20.31 20.98
CA ASP A 617 15.35 -21.29 20.32
C ASP A 617 16.85 -21.06 20.63
N GLY A 618 17.20 -20.83 21.90
CA GLY A 618 18.57 -20.57 22.35
C GLY A 618 19.14 -19.18 22.02
N ARG A 619 18.35 -18.31 21.41
CA ARG A 619 18.69 -16.91 21.11
C ARG A 619 18.13 -15.98 22.18
N SER A 620 18.81 -14.86 22.39
CA SER A 620 18.32 -13.77 23.23
C SER A 620 18.41 -12.47 22.45
N LEU A 621 17.26 -11.79 22.28
CA LEU A 621 17.18 -10.48 21.63
C LEU A 621 16.74 -9.43 22.65
N PRO A 622 17.44 -8.30 22.75
CA PRO A 622 16.98 -7.19 23.59
C PRO A 622 15.66 -6.61 23.07
N ALA A 623 15.02 -5.74 23.83
CA ALA A 623 13.93 -4.91 23.34
C ALA A 623 14.38 -4.12 22.10
N ALA A 624 13.49 -3.94 21.12
CA ALA A 624 13.80 -3.32 19.80
C ALA A 624 15.02 -3.96 19.10
N GLY A 625 15.28 -5.24 19.38
CA GLY A 625 16.49 -5.97 18.94
C GLY A 625 16.39 -6.49 17.51
N VAL A 626 17.53 -6.45 16.81
CA VAL A 626 17.72 -7.10 15.51
C VAL A 626 18.88 -8.06 15.62
N LEU A 627 18.66 -9.34 15.28
CA LEU A 627 19.70 -10.37 15.18
C LEU A 627 19.76 -10.89 13.74
N ARG A 628 20.96 -11.08 13.21
CA ARG A 628 21.23 -11.60 11.86
C ARG A 628 22.07 -12.85 11.95
N GLU A 629 21.64 -13.92 11.29
CA GLU A 629 22.33 -15.21 11.27
C GLU A 629 22.46 -15.70 9.83
N PRO A 630 23.58 -16.32 9.42
CA PRO A 630 23.67 -17.04 8.14
C PRO A 630 22.59 -18.13 8.04
N LEU A 631 22.08 -18.40 6.81
CA LEU A 631 21.15 -19.49 6.53
C LEU A 631 21.85 -20.84 6.50
#